data_184749d04c4a482636207f5e2ec6a881
#
_entry.id   184749d04c4a482636207f5e2ec6a881
#
_cell.length_a   1.000
_cell.length_b   1.000
_cell.length_c   1.000
_cell.angle_alpha   90.00
_cell.angle_beta   90.00
_cell.angle_gamma   90.00
#
_symmetry.space_group_name_H-M   'P 1'
#
loop_
_entity.id
_entity.type
_entity.pdbx_description
1 polymer ?
#
loop_
_entity_poly.entity_id
_entity_poly.type
_entity_poly.pdbx_seq_one_letter_code
_entity_poly.pdbx_strand_id
1 'polypeptide(L)'
;IARVQETAQFAMDTVEADLRMASNWGRHSRGSAVEGRSLIDDNNPKGLTVPVGATGSCGATWAFDLARPIAGGNNAYTLPCAPDAGAVVQANSDIVTARRATVAPTALQVGQLQIQSTRIQGELFQDGIVPSSFDPAESETHDLLVNTYYVAADSALIPGVPTLRRKSLQSVGGGPVIVDQEVAPGVQNMQL
;
A
#
# COMPACT_ATOMS: atom_id res chain seq x y z
N ILE A 1 24.73 7.23 19.31
CA ILE A 1 25.15 6.67 18.01
C ILE A 1 24.41 5.36 17.76
N ALA A 2 24.40 4.37 18.67
CA ALA A 2 23.73 3.08 18.46
C ALA A 2 22.23 3.21 18.10
N ARG A 3 21.45 4.03 18.81
CA ARG A 3 20.02 4.26 18.52
C ARG A 3 19.77 4.81 17.13
N VAL A 4 20.62 5.69 16.62
CA VAL A 4 20.46 6.26 15.27
C VAL A 4 20.67 5.18 14.20
N GLN A 5 21.66 4.31 14.41
CA GLN A 5 21.90 3.19 13.50
C GLN A 5 20.75 2.17 13.52
N GLU A 6 20.24 1.82 14.68
CA GLU A 6 19.10 0.90 14.84
C GLU A 6 17.83 1.47 14.15
N THR A 7 17.54 2.76 14.37
CA THR A 7 16.39 3.40 13.73
C THR A 7 16.54 3.47 12.21
N ALA A 8 17.73 3.82 11.72
CA ALA A 8 18.00 3.87 10.29
C ALA A 8 17.88 2.49 9.64
N GLN A 9 18.45 1.46 10.28
CA GLN A 9 18.34 0.08 9.80
C GLN A 9 16.87 -0.37 9.76
N PHE A 10 16.12 -0.14 10.83
CA PHE A 10 14.70 -0.49 10.89
C PHE A 10 13.88 0.22 9.80
N ALA A 11 14.12 1.52 9.58
CA ALA A 11 13.46 2.29 8.54
C ALA A 11 13.77 1.72 7.14
N MET A 12 15.04 1.44 6.86
CA MET A 12 15.47 0.85 5.59
C MET A 12 14.87 -0.54 5.38
N ASP A 13 14.96 -1.43 6.36
CA ASP A 13 14.44 -2.80 6.28
C ASP A 13 12.93 -2.80 6.03
N THR A 14 12.20 -1.85 6.64
CA THR A 14 10.75 -1.72 6.46
C THR A 14 10.39 -1.32 5.03
N VAL A 15 11.05 -0.32 4.47
CA VAL A 15 10.81 0.16 3.10
C VAL A 15 11.28 -0.88 2.07
N GLU A 16 12.49 -1.42 2.28
CA GLU A 16 13.11 -2.39 1.38
C GLU A 16 12.29 -3.67 1.25
N ALA A 17 11.71 -4.17 2.33
CA ALA A 17 10.88 -5.36 2.33
C ALA A 17 9.69 -5.22 1.37
N ASP A 18 9.01 -4.07 1.38
CA ASP A 18 7.90 -3.81 0.48
C ASP A 18 8.35 -3.61 -0.98
N LEU A 19 9.46 -2.90 -1.19
CA LEU A 19 10.00 -2.67 -2.53
C LEU A 19 10.48 -3.97 -3.18
N ARG A 20 11.15 -4.84 -2.43
CA ARG A 20 11.61 -6.15 -2.92
C ARG A 20 10.46 -7.07 -3.31
N MET A 21 9.33 -6.95 -2.62
CA MET A 21 8.14 -7.76 -2.88
C MET A 21 7.13 -7.10 -3.81
N ALA A 22 7.38 -5.88 -4.25
CA ALA A 22 6.52 -5.20 -5.21
C ALA A 22 6.36 -6.05 -6.49
N SER A 23 5.15 -6.03 -7.06
CA SER A 23 4.78 -6.91 -8.19
C SER A 23 4.56 -8.39 -7.84
N ASN A 24 4.60 -8.79 -6.57
CA ASN A 24 4.10 -10.10 -6.16
C ASN A 24 2.57 -10.05 -6.04
N TRP A 25 1.85 -10.80 -6.86
CA TRP A 25 0.39 -10.89 -6.84
C TRP A 25 -0.11 -12.26 -6.40
N GLY A 26 0.59 -12.87 -5.45
CA GLY A 26 0.36 -14.22 -4.97
C GLY A 26 1.14 -15.24 -5.81
N ARG A 27 0.50 -15.86 -6.78
CA ARG A 27 1.13 -16.94 -7.61
C ARG A 27 1.77 -16.47 -8.92
N HIS A 28 1.73 -15.17 -9.23
CA HIS A 28 2.35 -14.56 -10.40
C HIS A 28 2.82 -13.12 -10.12
N SER A 29 3.56 -12.54 -11.08
CA SER A 29 4.13 -11.19 -10.95
C SER A 29 3.63 -10.18 -12.00
N ARG A 30 2.61 -10.52 -12.78
CA ARG A 30 2.08 -9.64 -13.84
C ARG A 30 0.85 -8.88 -13.35
N GLY A 31 1.01 -7.61 -12.98
CA GLY A 31 -0.11 -6.74 -12.58
C GLY A 31 -1.16 -6.58 -13.69
N SER A 32 -0.75 -6.58 -14.94
CA SER A 32 -1.65 -6.53 -16.10
C SER A 32 -2.54 -7.77 -16.29
N ALA A 33 -2.23 -8.87 -15.60
CA ALA A 33 -3.04 -10.09 -15.61
C ALA A 33 -4.03 -10.16 -14.43
N VAL A 34 -4.14 -9.10 -13.63
CA VAL A 34 -5.11 -9.01 -12.53
C VAL A 34 -6.32 -8.22 -13.03
N GLU A 35 -7.49 -8.83 -13.06
CA GLU A 35 -8.76 -8.16 -13.35
C GLU A 35 -9.15 -7.25 -12.18
N GLY A 36 -9.74 -6.09 -12.44
CA GLY A 36 -10.04 -5.08 -11.43
C GLY A 36 -8.83 -4.23 -11.02
N ARG A 37 -7.67 -4.39 -11.67
CA ARG A 37 -6.42 -3.69 -11.39
C ARG A 37 -6.45 -2.19 -11.65
N SER A 38 -7.46 -1.70 -12.36
CA SER A 38 -7.61 -0.30 -12.71
C SER A 38 -9.08 0.08 -12.76
N LEU A 39 -9.44 1.16 -12.06
CA LEU A 39 -10.79 1.71 -12.13
C LEU A 39 -11.07 2.43 -13.46
N ILE A 40 -10.02 2.82 -14.17
CA ILE A 40 -10.13 3.56 -15.43
C ILE A 40 -10.35 2.58 -16.58
N ASP A 41 -9.52 1.55 -16.67
CA ASP A 41 -9.51 0.62 -17.80
C ASP A 41 -10.63 -0.43 -17.71
N ASP A 42 -10.94 -0.88 -16.49
CA ASP A 42 -11.86 -1.99 -16.27
C ASP A 42 -13.24 -1.54 -15.77
N ASN A 43 -13.51 -0.25 -15.71
CA ASN A 43 -14.76 0.33 -15.18
C ASN A 43 -15.18 -0.23 -13.81
N ASN A 44 -14.23 -0.68 -13.02
CA ASN A 44 -14.46 -1.30 -11.72
C ASN A 44 -15.55 -2.40 -11.74
N PRO A 45 -15.40 -3.46 -12.54
CA PRO A 45 -16.47 -4.42 -12.83
C PRO A 45 -16.94 -5.21 -11.59
N LYS A 46 -16.17 -5.17 -10.52
CA LYS A 46 -16.45 -5.89 -9.26
C LYS A 46 -17.02 -5.00 -8.16
N GLY A 47 -17.38 -3.75 -8.46
CA GLY A 47 -17.88 -2.84 -7.44
C GLY A 47 -16.87 -2.49 -6.36
N LEU A 48 -15.57 -2.58 -6.66
CA LEU A 48 -14.49 -2.23 -5.74
C LEU A 48 -14.59 -0.76 -5.31
N THR A 49 -14.38 -0.48 -4.04
CA THR A 49 -14.43 0.88 -3.51
C THR A 49 -13.04 1.46 -3.31
N VAL A 50 -12.87 2.74 -3.61
CA VAL A 50 -11.63 3.46 -3.32
C VAL A 50 -11.48 3.59 -1.81
N PRO A 51 -10.34 3.18 -1.23
CA PRO A 51 -10.10 3.37 0.19
C PRO A 51 -10.15 4.85 0.58
N VAL A 52 -10.87 5.13 1.66
CA VAL A 52 -10.98 6.47 2.23
C VAL A 52 -10.46 6.43 3.65
N GLY A 53 -9.53 7.32 3.99
CA GLY A 53 -9.02 7.50 5.35
C GLY A 53 -9.52 8.79 5.98
N ALA A 54 -9.04 9.09 7.17
CA ALA A 54 -9.35 10.34 7.90
C ALA A 54 -9.00 11.60 7.09
N THR A 55 -8.05 11.51 6.18
CA THR A 55 -7.57 12.58 5.30
C THR A 55 -8.11 12.50 3.88
N GLY A 56 -9.10 11.64 3.63
CA GLY A 56 -9.72 11.45 2.33
C GLY A 56 -9.04 10.40 1.46
N SER A 57 -9.56 10.24 0.24
CA SER A 57 -9.03 9.29 -0.73
C SER A 57 -7.70 9.74 -1.30
N CYS A 58 -6.73 8.83 -1.38
CA CYS A 58 -5.43 9.07 -2.03
C CYS A 58 -5.47 8.99 -3.57
N GLY A 59 -6.67 9.02 -4.15
CA GLY A 59 -6.92 8.91 -5.58
C GLY A 59 -7.38 7.52 -6.00
N ALA A 60 -8.14 7.46 -7.08
CA ALA A 60 -8.75 6.23 -7.58
C ALA A 60 -7.72 5.13 -7.91
N THR A 61 -6.53 5.52 -8.36
CA THR A 61 -5.48 4.58 -8.75
C THR A 61 -4.51 4.22 -7.62
N TRP A 62 -4.62 4.82 -6.45
CA TRP A 62 -3.66 4.59 -5.37
C TRP A 62 -3.56 3.10 -4.99
N ALA A 63 -4.68 2.42 -4.81
CA ALA A 63 -4.72 1.00 -4.46
C ALA A 63 -4.71 0.08 -5.70
N PHE A 64 -5.36 0.48 -6.80
CA PHE A 64 -5.69 -0.43 -7.90
C PHE A 64 -4.72 -0.41 -9.08
N ASP A 65 -3.80 0.54 -9.16
CA ASP A 65 -2.83 0.58 -10.27
C ASP A 65 -1.74 -0.49 -10.12
N LEU A 66 -2.14 -1.74 -10.32
CA LEU A 66 -1.25 -2.90 -10.16
C LEU A 66 -0.28 -3.06 -11.33
N ALA A 67 -0.54 -2.40 -12.46
CA ALA A 67 0.40 -2.31 -13.57
C ALA A 67 1.66 -1.50 -13.21
N ARG A 68 1.54 -0.62 -12.23
CA ARG A 68 2.65 0.14 -11.63
C ARG A 68 2.84 -0.26 -10.16
N PRO A 69 3.52 -1.39 -9.91
CA PRO A 69 3.70 -1.90 -8.55
C PRO A 69 4.52 -0.95 -7.65
N ILE A 70 5.37 -0.14 -8.25
CA ILE A 70 6.11 0.93 -7.57
C ILE A 70 5.78 2.26 -8.26
N ALA A 71 5.46 3.25 -7.46
CA ALA A 71 5.24 4.62 -7.91
C ALA A 71 5.83 5.58 -6.86
N GLY A 72 6.25 6.78 -7.28
CA GLY A 72 6.83 7.72 -6.35
C GLY A 72 6.84 9.15 -6.88
N GLY A 73 7.34 10.05 -6.06
CA GLY A 73 7.58 11.45 -6.39
C GLY A 73 8.93 11.88 -5.87
N ASN A 74 9.72 12.52 -6.73
CA ASN A 74 11.02 13.04 -6.39
C ASN A 74 10.87 14.39 -5.68
N ASN A 75 11.45 14.52 -4.50
CA ASN A 75 11.47 15.74 -3.68
C ASN A 75 10.10 16.37 -3.39
N ALA A 76 9.01 15.61 -3.50
CA ALA A 76 7.66 16.14 -3.35
C ALA A 76 6.65 15.07 -2.89
N TYR A 77 5.74 15.47 -2.03
CA TYR A 77 4.57 14.66 -1.68
C TYR A 77 3.53 14.77 -2.81
N THR A 78 3.33 13.69 -3.54
CA THR A 78 2.53 13.69 -4.78
C THR A 78 1.14 13.05 -4.63
N LEU A 79 0.79 12.53 -3.45
CA LEU A 79 -0.55 11.98 -3.24
C LEU A 79 -1.60 13.09 -3.13
N PRO A 80 -2.81 12.88 -3.68
CA PRO A 80 -3.91 13.82 -3.52
C PRO A 80 -4.51 13.84 -2.11
N CYS A 81 -4.33 12.75 -1.33
CA CYS A 81 -4.73 12.74 0.08
C CYS A 81 -3.72 13.49 0.94
N ALA A 82 -4.21 14.23 1.93
CA ALA A 82 -3.36 14.94 2.86
C ALA A 82 -2.45 13.97 3.66
N PRO A 83 -1.28 14.41 4.11
CA PRO A 83 -0.55 13.71 5.16
C PRO A 83 -1.41 13.60 6.42
N ASP A 84 -0.98 12.83 7.40
CA ASP A 84 -1.71 12.66 8.65
C ASP A 84 -2.07 14.00 9.29
N ALA A 85 -3.19 14.06 10.03
CA ALA A 85 -3.72 15.30 10.58
C ALA A 85 -2.66 16.07 11.37
N GLY A 86 -2.33 17.27 10.89
CA GLY A 86 -1.30 18.14 11.47
C GLY A 86 0.14 17.83 11.04
N ALA A 87 0.38 16.75 10.31
CA ALA A 87 1.73 16.47 9.81
C ALA A 87 2.09 17.40 8.64
N VAL A 88 3.23 18.07 8.75
CA VAL A 88 3.85 18.80 7.67
C VAL A 88 4.84 17.85 6.99
N VAL A 89 4.76 17.75 5.67
CA VAL A 89 5.70 16.91 4.92
C VAL A 89 7.09 17.56 4.92
N GLN A 90 8.11 16.74 5.12
CA GLN A 90 9.49 17.18 5.03
C GLN A 90 9.82 17.63 3.60
N ALA A 91 10.32 18.85 3.47
CA ALA A 91 10.70 19.40 2.17
C ALA A 91 11.88 18.61 1.56
N ASN A 92 11.89 18.51 0.24
CA ASN A 92 12.93 17.81 -0.53
C ASN A 92 13.15 16.35 -0.13
N SER A 93 12.10 15.68 0.30
CA SER A 93 12.08 14.24 0.55
C SER A 93 11.21 13.54 -0.47
N ASP A 94 11.64 12.37 -0.92
CA ASP A 94 10.89 11.55 -1.85
C ASP A 94 9.69 10.89 -1.16
N ILE A 95 8.76 10.44 -1.98
CA ILE A 95 7.66 9.58 -1.59
C ILE A 95 7.69 8.32 -2.46
N VAL A 96 7.41 7.17 -1.87
CA VAL A 96 7.32 5.91 -2.60
C VAL A 96 6.10 5.11 -2.18
N THR A 97 5.39 4.59 -3.17
CA THR A 97 4.28 3.65 -2.99
C THR A 97 4.69 2.29 -3.54
N ALA A 98 4.56 1.26 -2.72
CA ALA A 98 4.71 -0.13 -3.12
C ALA A 98 3.38 -0.87 -3.05
N ARG A 99 3.08 -1.67 -4.07
CA ARG A 99 1.87 -2.50 -4.17
C ARG A 99 2.28 -3.94 -4.36
N ARG A 100 1.68 -4.82 -3.57
CA ARG A 100 1.94 -6.26 -3.62
C ARG A 100 0.81 -7.04 -2.96
N ALA A 101 0.79 -8.33 -3.14
CA ALA A 101 0.00 -9.24 -2.33
C ALA A 101 0.81 -9.78 -1.13
N THR A 102 0.13 -10.38 -0.17
CA THR A 102 0.78 -11.17 0.89
C THR A 102 1.53 -12.34 0.29
N VAL A 103 2.62 -12.76 0.92
CA VAL A 103 3.41 -13.91 0.49
C VAL A 103 2.64 -15.21 0.76
N ALA A 104 2.12 -15.36 1.97
CA ALA A 104 1.28 -16.48 2.33
C ALA A 104 -0.19 -16.21 1.94
N PRO A 105 -0.93 -17.24 1.53
CA PRO A 105 -2.38 -17.14 1.36
C PRO A 105 -3.07 -16.68 2.64
N THR A 106 -4.18 -15.95 2.47
CA THR A 106 -4.99 -15.40 3.56
C THR A 106 -6.41 -15.94 3.52
N ALA A 107 -7.11 -15.87 4.63
CA ALA A 107 -8.52 -16.23 4.69
C ALA A 107 -9.37 -15.18 3.94
N LEU A 108 -10.50 -15.60 3.40
CA LEU A 108 -11.49 -14.70 2.81
C LEU A 108 -12.03 -13.74 3.87
N GLN A 109 -12.06 -12.45 3.54
CA GLN A 109 -12.51 -11.40 4.47
C GLN A 109 -13.32 -10.32 3.74
N VAL A 110 -14.56 -10.12 4.18
CA VAL A 110 -15.40 -9.03 3.67
C VAL A 110 -14.77 -7.67 3.99
N GLY A 111 -14.74 -6.80 2.99
CA GLY A 111 -14.20 -5.45 3.12
C GLY A 111 -12.68 -5.34 2.98
N GLN A 112 -11.95 -6.46 2.97
CA GLN A 112 -10.54 -6.49 2.64
C GLN A 112 -10.37 -6.57 1.12
N LEU A 113 -9.50 -5.72 0.57
CA LEU A 113 -9.09 -5.88 -0.83
C LEU A 113 -8.18 -7.10 -0.92
N GLN A 114 -8.61 -8.09 -1.68
CA GLN A 114 -7.92 -9.36 -1.85
C GLN A 114 -7.74 -9.67 -3.33
N ILE A 115 -6.76 -10.49 -3.64
CA ILE A 115 -6.49 -11.01 -4.98
C ILE A 115 -6.68 -12.52 -4.93
N GLN A 116 -7.62 -13.05 -5.75
CA GLN A 116 -7.63 -14.46 -6.08
C GLN A 116 -6.62 -14.69 -7.20
N SER A 117 -5.67 -15.60 -6.99
CA SER A 117 -4.48 -15.73 -7.83
C SER A 117 -4.26 -17.16 -8.27
N THR A 118 -3.98 -17.34 -9.58
CA THR A 118 -3.39 -18.53 -10.19
C THR A 118 -2.01 -18.18 -10.74
N ARG A 119 -1.34 -19.13 -11.40
CA ARG A 119 -0.04 -18.89 -12.04
C ARG A 119 -0.10 -17.95 -13.24
N ILE A 120 -1.26 -17.72 -13.83
CA ILE A 120 -1.41 -16.99 -15.10
C ILE A 120 -2.30 -15.77 -15.00
N GLN A 121 -3.21 -15.71 -14.03
CA GLN A 121 -4.19 -14.65 -13.87
C GLN A 121 -4.55 -14.41 -12.41
N GLY A 122 -5.11 -13.25 -12.14
CA GLY A 122 -5.65 -12.88 -10.85
C GLY A 122 -6.91 -12.02 -11.00
N GLU A 123 -7.63 -11.84 -9.92
CA GLU A 123 -8.81 -10.97 -9.86
C GLU A 123 -8.89 -10.31 -8.49
N LEU A 124 -9.07 -8.99 -8.48
CA LEU A 124 -9.34 -8.20 -7.28
C LEU A 124 -10.80 -8.34 -6.86
N PHE A 125 -11.02 -8.51 -5.57
CA PHE A 125 -12.36 -8.55 -4.96
C PHE A 125 -12.32 -8.06 -3.51
N GLN A 126 -13.47 -7.76 -2.91
CA GLN A 126 -13.57 -7.28 -1.53
C GLN A 126 -14.82 -7.78 -0.79
N ASP A 127 -15.62 -8.61 -1.42
CA ASP A 127 -16.86 -9.15 -0.86
C ASP A 127 -16.66 -10.41 0.01
N GLY A 128 -15.41 -10.91 0.10
CA GLY A 128 -15.07 -12.10 0.85
C GLY A 128 -15.53 -13.40 0.17
N ILE A 129 -15.85 -13.35 -1.12
CA ILE A 129 -16.31 -14.51 -1.90
C ILE A 129 -15.32 -14.75 -3.04
N VAL A 130 -14.83 -15.98 -3.18
CA VAL A 130 -13.95 -16.33 -4.32
C VAL A 130 -14.67 -16.03 -5.63
N PRO A 131 -14.07 -15.22 -6.52
CA PRO A 131 -14.66 -14.92 -7.82
C PRO A 131 -14.96 -16.21 -8.59
N SER A 132 -16.14 -16.26 -9.25
CA SER A 132 -16.65 -17.46 -9.93
C SER A 132 -15.79 -17.94 -11.11
N SER A 133 -14.88 -17.10 -11.59
CA SER A 133 -13.88 -17.41 -12.60
C SER A 133 -12.71 -18.28 -12.10
N PHE A 134 -12.65 -18.54 -10.78
CA PHE A 134 -11.57 -19.28 -10.15
C PHE A 134 -12.06 -20.55 -9.46
N ASP A 135 -11.32 -21.66 -9.66
CA ASP A 135 -11.47 -22.85 -8.84
C ASP A 135 -10.70 -22.67 -7.52
N PRO A 136 -11.39 -22.74 -6.36
CA PRO A 136 -10.71 -22.61 -5.06
C PRO A 136 -9.65 -23.68 -4.80
N ALA A 137 -9.72 -24.83 -5.47
CA ALA A 137 -8.72 -25.90 -5.33
C ALA A 137 -7.42 -25.59 -6.11
N GLU A 138 -7.48 -24.74 -7.13
CA GLU A 138 -6.35 -24.40 -8.00
C GLU A 138 -5.83 -22.99 -7.84
N SER A 139 -6.50 -22.18 -7.03
CA SER A 139 -6.17 -20.77 -6.80
C SER A 139 -5.98 -20.47 -5.32
N GLU A 140 -5.36 -19.34 -5.02
CA GLU A 140 -5.06 -18.89 -3.67
C GLU A 140 -5.52 -17.45 -3.47
N THR A 141 -6.05 -17.17 -2.28
CA THR A 141 -6.45 -15.81 -1.87
C THR A 141 -5.29 -15.13 -1.14
N HIS A 142 -5.00 -13.90 -1.52
CA HIS A 142 -3.97 -13.07 -0.91
C HIS A 142 -4.52 -11.68 -0.62
N ASP A 143 -4.14 -11.07 0.52
CA ASP A 143 -4.49 -9.67 0.78
C ASP A 143 -3.66 -8.75 -0.10
N LEU A 144 -4.32 -7.74 -0.67
CA LEU A 144 -3.63 -6.64 -1.34
C LEU A 144 -3.02 -5.71 -0.28
N LEU A 145 -1.72 -5.52 -0.36
CA LEU A 145 -0.95 -4.60 0.46
C LEU A 145 -0.52 -3.40 -0.39
N VAL A 146 -0.91 -2.22 0.05
CA VAL A 146 -0.49 -0.96 -0.56
C VAL A 146 0.08 -0.08 0.54
N ASN A 147 1.36 0.22 0.43
CA ASN A 147 2.07 1.05 1.39
C ASN A 147 2.72 2.23 0.69
N THR A 148 2.51 3.42 1.22
CA THR A 148 3.20 4.62 0.79
C THR A 148 4.03 5.16 1.93
N TYR A 149 5.32 5.35 1.69
CA TYR A 149 6.28 5.90 2.63
C TYR A 149 6.59 7.35 2.30
N TYR A 150 6.66 8.19 3.32
CA TYR A 150 7.03 9.60 3.21
C TYR A 150 7.63 10.09 4.53
N VAL A 151 8.34 11.19 4.51
CA VAL A 151 8.90 11.81 5.71
C VAL A 151 8.03 13.00 6.12
N ALA A 152 7.60 13.01 7.38
CA ALA A 152 6.98 14.17 8.02
C ALA A 152 8.04 14.97 8.78
N ALA A 153 7.87 16.29 8.83
CA ALA A 153 8.80 17.20 9.49
C ALA A 153 8.78 17.09 11.01
N ASP A 154 7.72 16.49 11.56
CA ASP A 154 7.54 16.36 13.01
C ASP A 154 6.97 14.99 13.39
N SER A 155 7.51 14.42 14.43
CA SER A 155 7.08 13.13 15.00
C SER A 155 6.05 13.37 16.11
N ALA A 156 5.00 12.57 16.12
CA ALA A 156 4.03 12.56 17.21
C ALA A 156 4.63 12.00 18.52
N LEU A 157 5.66 11.15 18.41
CA LEU A 157 6.34 10.54 19.57
C LEU A 157 7.43 11.44 20.15
N ILE A 158 8.15 12.17 19.27
CA ILE A 158 9.28 13.03 19.64
C ILE A 158 9.12 14.38 18.92
N PRO A 159 8.40 15.35 19.49
CA PRO A 159 8.18 16.65 18.87
C PRO A 159 9.48 17.34 18.44
N GLY A 160 9.48 17.97 17.27
CA GLY A 160 10.63 18.64 16.67
C GLY A 160 11.61 17.73 15.95
N VAL A 161 11.29 16.43 15.82
CA VAL A 161 12.14 15.44 15.13
C VAL A 161 11.41 14.91 13.90
N PRO A 162 11.98 14.99 12.68
CA PRO A 162 11.37 14.39 11.49
C PRO A 162 11.20 12.88 11.64
N THR A 163 10.20 12.33 10.95
CA THR A 163 9.85 10.92 11.09
C THR A 163 9.43 10.28 9.77
N LEU A 164 9.83 9.04 9.55
CA LEU A 164 9.28 8.20 8.49
C LEU A 164 7.85 7.80 8.86
N ARG A 165 6.93 8.02 7.94
CA ARG A 165 5.52 7.61 8.05
C ARG A 165 5.13 6.65 6.94
N ARG A 166 4.10 5.87 7.20
CA ARG A 166 3.52 4.94 6.23
C ARG A 166 2.01 5.11 6.17
N LYS A 167 1.49 5.37 4.96
CA LYS A 167 0.07 5.16 4.65
C LYS A 167 -0.10 3.74 4.16
N SER A 168 -0.96 2.97 4.81
CA SER A 168 -1.22 1.57 4.45
C SER A 168 -2.70 1.32 4.17
N LEU A 169 -2.96 0.44 3.20
CA LEU A 169 -4.28 -0.12 2.95
C LEU A 169 -4.60 -1.13 4.05
N GLN A 170 -5.72 -0.93 4.71
CA GLN A 170 -6.25 -1.82 5.74
C GLN A 170 -7.75 -2.01 5.58
N SER A 171 -8.33 -2.99 6.24
CA SER A 171 -9.78 -3.16 6.37
C SER A 171 -10.22 -2.81 7.78
N VAL A 172 -11.10 -1.84 7.91
CA VAL A 172 -11.67 -1.42 9.20
C VAL A 172 -13.17 -1.23 9.03
N GLY A 173 -13.95 -1.83 9.93
CA GLY A 173 -15.42 -1.69 9.88
C GLY A 173 -16.08 -2.30 8.64
N GLY A 174 -15.45 -3.30 8.03
CA GLY A 174 -15.98 -4.00 6.86
C GLY A 174 -15.72 -3.31 5.52
N GLY A 175 -14.82 -2.34 5.47
CA GLY A 175 -14.41 -1.67 4.24
C GLY A 175 -12.93 -1.31 4.20
N PRO A 176 -12.38 -1.06 3.00
CA PRO A 176 -10.99 -0.64 2.85
C PRO A 176 -10.81 0.79 3.36
N VAL A 177 -9.76 1.02 4.12
CA VAL A 177 -9.38 2.32 4.66
C VAL A 177 -7.89 2.57 4.48
N ILE A 178 -7.49 3.84 4.50
CA ILE A 178 -6.10 4.26 4.52
C ILE A 178 -5.74 4.63 5.95
N VAL A 179 -4.78 3.93 6.52
CA VAL A 179 -4.24 4.22 7.86
C VAL A 179 -2.86 4.83 7.70
N ASP A 180 -2.67 6.00 8.32
CA ASP A 180 -1.40 6.71 8.36
C ASP A 180 -0.77 6.53 9.74
N GLN A 181 0.44 6.00 9.79
CA GLN A 181 1.13 5.71 11.05
C GLN A 181 2.60 6.08 10.99
N GLU A 182 3.12 6.48 12.13
CA GLU A 182 4.54 6.70 12.32
C GLU A 182 5.30 5.36 12.32
N VAL A 183 6.41 5.31 11.58
CA VAL A 183 7.26 4.10 11.47
C VAL A 183 8.54 4.27 12.27
N ALA A 184 9.27 5.37 12.04
CA ALA A 184 10.58 5.58 12.65
C ALA A 184 10.88 7.07 12.83
N PRO A 185 10.94 7.58 14.08
CA PRO A 185 11.39 8.94 14.35
C PRO A 185 12.89 9.09 14.08
N GLY A 186 13.32 10.29 13.67
CA GLY A 186 14.72 10.62 13.40
C GLY A 186 15.14 10.46 11.92
N VAL A 187 14.24 10.03 11.05
CA VAL A 187 14.48 10.01 9.60
C VAL A 187 14.27 11.42 9.05
N GLN A 188 15.35 12.08 8.65
CA GLN A 188 15.33 13.47 8.18
C GLN A 188 15.01 13.61 6.70
N ASN A 189 15.42 12.62 5.89
CA ASN A 189 15.21 12.64 4.45
C ASN A 189 15.18 11.21 3.90
N MET A 190 14.42 11.00 2.85
CA MET A 190 14.39 9.78 2.07
C MET A 190 14.64 10.16 0.60
N GLN A 191 15.60 9.49 -0.03
CA GLN A 191 15.93 9.64 -1.45
C GLN A 191 16.03 8.24 -2.08
N LEU A 192 15.40 8.04 -3.24
CA LEU A 192 15.26 6.74 -3.91
C LEU A 192 15.70 6.81 -5.37
#